data_9e5b5789e9415b88e6d2f6ce3dddb8ac
#
_entry.id   9e5b5789e9415b88e6d2f6ce3dddb8ac
#
_cell.length_a   1.000
_cell.length_b   1.000
_cell.length_c   1.000
_cell.angle_alpha   90.00
_cell.angle_beta   90.00
_cell.angle_gamma   90.00
#
_symmetry.space_group_name_H-M   'P 1'
#
loop_
_entity.id
_entity.type
_entity.pdbx_description
1 polymer ?
#
loop_
_entity_poly.entity_id
_entity_poly.type
_entity_poly.pdbx_seq_one_letter_code
_entity_poly.pdbx_strand_id
1 'polypeptide(L)'
;SRHLNEYTGLDFEMGYIDGMEDVMQMETAMLQHTMAYVKEHCAPEIALLDVDVPRIGAIPCIRFADALALLNTLGGGKNRNDLTPEDEVLLCE
;
A
#
# COMPACT_ATOMS: atom_id res chain seq x y z
N SER A 1 16.57 5.67 -8.32
CA SER A 1 15.67 4.63 -8.83
C SER A 1 14.75 4.14 -7.71
N ARG A 2 13.50 3.90 -8.03
CA ARG A 2 12.52 3.31 -7.10
C ARG A 2 12.55 1.77 -7.10
N HIS A 3 13.40 1.18 -7.90
CA HIS A 3 13.50 -0.28 -8.03
C HIS A 3 14.77 -0.80 -7.36
N LEU A 4 14.64 -1.94 -6.69
CA LEU A 4 15.76 -2.67 -6.13
C LEU A 4 16.22 -3.73 -7.12
N ASN A 5 17.54 -4.03 -7.11
CA ASN A 5 18.10 -5.10 -7.95
C ASN A 5 17.72 -6.49 -7.43
N GLU A 6 17.48 -6.61 -6.13
CA GLU A 6 17.13 -7.87 -5.48
C GLU A 6 16.10 -7.59 -4.38
N TYR A 7 15.07 -8.41 -4.32
CA TYR A 7 14.05 -8.32 -3.28
C TYR A 7 13.40 -9.68 -3.03
N THR A 8 12.78 -9.81 -1.87
CA THR A 8 11.97 -10.98 -1.53
C THR A 8 10.50 -10.63 -1.70
N GLY A 9 9.79 -11.41 -2.50
CA GLY A 9 8.34 -11.29 -2.66
C GLY A 9 7.61 -12.09 -1.58
N LEU A 10 6.45 -11.61 -1.17
CA LEU A 10 5.55 -12.30 -0.26
C LEU A 10 4.17 -12.39 -0.91
N ASP A 11 3.77 -13.60 -1.23
CA ASP A 11 2.45 -13.88 -1.81
C ASP A 11 1.64 -14.75 -0.85
N PHE A 12 0.32 -14.58 -0.88
CA PHE A 12 -0.57 -15.47 -0.15
C PHE A 12 -1.87 -15.71 -0.92
N GLU A 13 -2.49 -16.84 -0.65
CA GLU A 13 -3.80 -17.22 -1.17
C GLU A 13 -4.70 -17.63 -0.01
N MET A 14 -6.01 -17.37 -0.13
CA MET A 14 -6.98 -17.71 0.89
C MET A 14 -8.15 -18.48 0.29
N GLY A 15 -8.51 -19.59 0.93
CA GLY A 15 -9.74 -20.31 0.67
C GLY A 15 -10.80 -20.00 1.73
N TYR A 16 -12.00 -20.56 1.54
CA TYR A 16 -13.15 -20.39 2.47
C TYR A 16 -13.52 -18.93 2.74
N ILE A 17 -13.42 -18.10 1.71
CA ILE A 17 -13.76 -16.69 1.78
C ILE A 17 -15.13 -16.43 1.16
N ASP A 18 -15.81 -15.37 1.62
CA ASP A 18 -17.08 -14.93 1.08
C ASP A 18 -16.91 -13.90 -0.04
N GLY A 19 -15.81 -13.17 -0.04
CA GLY A 19 -15.54 -12.16 -1.04
C GLY A 19 -14.14 -11.58 -0.93
N MET A 20 -13.85 -10.65 -1.81
CA MET A 20 -12.56 -9.96 -1.90
C MET A 20 -12.19 -9.22 -0.61
N GLU A 21 -13.18 -8.76 0.14
CA GLU A 21 -13.00 -8.04 1.38
C GLU A 21 -12.24 -8.86 2.42
N ASP A 22 -12.41 -10.18 2.43
CA ASP A 22 -11.67 -11.06 3.34
C ASP A 22 -10.18 -11.04 3.06
N VAL A 23 -9.79 -11.01 1.80
CA VAL A 23 -8.39 -10.88 1.37
C VAL A 23 -7.84 -9.51 1.75
N MET A 24 -8.61 -8.45 1.53
CA MET A 24 -8.23 -7.08 1.90
C MET A 24 -8.00 -6.93 3.40
N GLN A 25 -8.86 -7.55 4.23
CA GLN A 25 -8.70 -7.54 5.69
C GLN A 25 -7.43 -8.26 6.11
N MET A 26 -7.11 -9.38 5.48
CA MET A 26 -5.87 -10.12 5.76
C MET A 26 -4.64 -9.29 5.38
N GLU A 27 -4.66 -8.64 4.23
CA GLU A 27 -3.58 -7.75 3.79
C GLU A 27 -3.37 -6.60 4.77
N THR A 28 -4.46 -5.96 5.20
CA THR A 28 -4.42 -4.88 6.19
C THR A 28 -3.80 -5.36 7.50
N ALA A 29 -4.24 -6.52 8.01
CA ALA A 29 -3.71 -7.09 9.24
C ALA A 29 -2.22 -7.42 9.10
N MET A 30 -1.80 -7.96 7.97
CA MET A 30 -0.40 -8.25 7.67
C MET A 30 0.46 -6.99 7.68
N LEU A 31 0.00 -5.93 7.02
CA LEU A 31 0.73 -4.65 6.98
C LEU A 31 0.81 -4.01 8.36
N GLN A 32 -0.29 -4.02 9.13
CA GLN A 32 -0.30 -3.52 10.50
C GLN A 32 0.71 -4.26 11.38
N HIS A 33 0.70 -5.59 11.31
CA HIS A 33 1.63 -6.43 12.05
C HIS A 33 3.08 -6.18 11.64
N THR A 34 3.34 -6.12 10.33
CA THR A 34 4.69 -5.91 9.79
C THR A 34 5.27 -4.56 10.23
N MET A 35 4.52 -3.49 10.12
CA MET A 35 4.99 -2.16 10.52
C MET A 35 5.23 -2.08 12.03
N ALA A 36 4.35 -2.65 12.84
CA ALA A 36 4.52 -2.71 14.29
C ALA A 36 5.74 -3.55 14.68
N TYR A 37 5.94 -4.68 14.01
CA TYR A 37 7.08 -5.57 14.23
C TYR A 37 8.40 -4.87 13.91
N VAL A 38 8.51 -4.23 12.76
CA VAL A 38 9.69 -3.48 12.34
C VAL A 38 9.99 -2.37 13.34
N LYS A 39 8.98 -1.63 13.76
CA LYS A 39 9.13 -0.55 14.73
C LYS A 39 9.67 -1.02 16.08
N GLU A 40 9.23 -2.20 16.53
CA GLU A 40 9.66 -2.80 17.80
C GLU A 40 11.05 -3.43 17.71
N HIS A 41 11.34 -4.17 16.64
CA HIS A 41 12.53 -5.01 16.54
C HIS A 41 13.69 -4.38 15.78
N CYS A 42 13.44 -3.34 15.01
CA CYS A 42 14.44 -2.65 14.17
C CYS A 42 14.65 -1.20 14.59
N ALA A 43 14.45 -0.88 15.88
CA ALA A 43 14.59 0.50 16.37
C ALA A 43 15.99 1.10 16.11
N PRO A 44 17.12 0.36 16.30
CA PRO A 44 18.45 0.90 16.01
C PRO A 44 18.63 1.25 14.51
N GLU A 45 18.12 0.41 13.63
CA GLU A 45 18.22 0.61 12.18
C GLU A 45 17.35 1.77 11.73
N ILE A 46 16.17 1.92 12.29
CA ILE A 46 15.27 3.04 12.04
C ILE A 46 15.96 4.36 12.42
N ALA A 47 16.59 4.41 13.58
CA ALA A 47 17.32 5.57 14.04
C ALA A 47 18.54 5.85 13.17
N LEU A 48 19.28 4.83 12.74
CA LEU A 48 20.45 4.96 11.88
C LEU A 48 20.10 5.54 10.51
N LEU A 49 18.98 5.09 9.94
CA LEU A 49 18.52 5.53 8.63
C LEU A 49 17.72 6.83 8.67
N ASP A 50 17.37 7.28 9.87
CA ASP A 50 16.53 8.48 10.09
C ASP A 50 15.24 8.42 9.28
N VAL A 51 14.53 7.32 9.41
CA VAL A 51 13.26 7.08 8.70
C VAL A 51 12.10 6.93 9.68
N ASP A 52 10.91 7.30 9.23
CA ASP A 52 9.68 7.06 9.96
C ASP A 52 9.01 5.78 9.45
N VAL A 53 8.63 4.90 10.38
CA VAL A 53 7.81 3.73 10.07
C VAL A 53 6.34 4.13 10.23
N PRO A 54 5.54 4.10 9.17
CA PRO A 54 4.16 4.52 9.25
C PRO A 54 3.33 3.61 10.15
N ARG A 55 2.36 4.18 10.83
CA ARG A 55 1.32 3.40 11.50
C ARG A 55 0.19 3.15 10.53
N ILE A 56 -0.12 1.88 10.30
CA ILE A 56 -1.21 1.49 9.42
C ILE A 56 -2.51 1.44 10.23
N GLY A 57 -3.44 2.32 9.89
CA GLY A 57 -4.80 2.28 10.40
C GLY A 57 -5.74 1.52 9.47
N ALA A 58 -6.99 1.92 9.40
CA ALA A 58 -7.92 1.39 8.42
C ALA A 58 -7.49 1.84 7.01
N ILE A 59 -7.31 0.88 6.11
CA ILE A 59 -6.96 1.16 4.72
C ILE A 59 -8.25 1.41 3.95
N PRO A 60 -8.42 2.60 3.34
CA PRO A 60 -9.63 2.87 2.55
C PRO A 60 -9.69 1.99 1.31
N CYS A 61 -10.90 1.54 0.98
CA CYS A 61 -11.17 0.79 -0.22
C CYS A 61 -11.94 1.68 -1.21
N ILE A 62 -11.39 1.87 -2.39
CA ILE A 62 -11.99 2.70 -3.42
C ILE A 62 -12.08 1.90 -4.73
N ARG A 63 -13.18 2.03 -5.45
CA ARG A 63 -13.28 1.41 -6.78
C ARG A 63 -12.39 2.14 -7.76
N PHE A 64 -11.84 1.40 -8.72
CA PHE A 64 -10.93 1.94 -9.73
C PHE A 64 -11.54 3.14 -10.49
N ALA A 65 -12.81 3.03 -10.87
CA ALA A 65 -13.51 4.14 -11.53
C ALA A 65 -13.58 5.39 -10.67
N ASP A 66 -13.80 5.23 -9.36
CA ASP A 66 -13.86 6.35 -8.42
C ASP A 66 -12.47 6.96 -8.19
N ALA A 67 -11.42 6.13 -8.20
CA ALA A 67 -10.04 6.60 -8.14
C ALA A 67 -9.68 7.45 -9.37
N LEU A 68 -10.08 7.02 -10.56
CA LEU A 68 -9.88 7.81 -11.79
C LEU A 68 -10.64 9.14 -11.74
N ALA A 69 -11.88 9.14 -11.24
CA ALA A 69 -12.66 10.36 -11.09
C ALA A 69 -11.98 11.34 -10.12
N LEU A 70 -11.45 10.83 -9.00
CA LEU A 70 -10.69 11.63 -8.05
C LEU A 70 -9.42 12.20 -8.68
N LEU A 71 -8.68 11.40 -9.42
CA LEU A 71 -7.46 11.83 -10.11
C LEU A 71 -7.74 12.95 -11.13
N ASN A 72 -8.85 12.88 -11.83
CA ASN A 72 -9.25 13.95 -12.76
C ASN A 72 -9.41 15.30 -12.06
N THR A 73 -9.88 15.32 -10.81
CA THR A 73 -9.97 16.54 -10.02
C THR A 73 -8.60 17.04 -9.54
N LEU A 74 -7.60 16.13 -9.44
CA LEU A 74 -6.23 16.43 -9.02
C LEU A 74 -5.27 16.67 -10.19
N GLY A 75 -5.77 16.62 -11.43
CA GLY A 75 -4.98 16.85 -12.64
C GLY A 75 -4.28 15.61 -13.21
N GLY A 76 -4.56 14.42 -12.66
CA GLY A 76 -4.05 13.14 -13.15
C GLY A 76 -5.11 12.33 -13.91
N GLY A 77 -4.95 11.01 -13.95
CA GLY A 77 -5.94 10.08 -14.49
C GLY A 77 -6.03 10.05 -16.00
N LYS A 78 -4.96 10.37 -16.70
CA LYS A 78 -4.91 10.42 -18.17
C LYS A 78 -5.03 9.04 -18.82
N ASN A 79 -4.50 8.02 -18.15
CA ASN A 79 -4.62 6.63 -18.60
C ASN A 79 -5.84 5.99 -17.96
N ARG A 80 -6.87 5.72 -18.75
CA ARG A 80 -8.14 5.15 -18.25
C ARG A 80 -8.08 3.65 -17.99
N ASN A 81 -7.02 2.99 -18.42
CA ASN A 81 -6.88 1.54 -18.27
C ASN A 81 -6.01 1.15 -17.08
N ASP A 82 -5.21 2.08 -16.56
CA ASP A 82 -4.30 1.81 -15.45
C ASP A 82 -3.87 3.12 -14.78
N LEU A 83 -3.21 2.98 -13.63
CA LEU A 83 -2.60 4.11 -12.92
C LEU A 83 -1.14 4.23 -13.32
N THR A 84 -0.70 5.46 -13.57
CA THR A 84 0.73 5.74 -13.74
C THR A 84 1.38 5.93 -12.37
N PRO A 85 2.74 5.84 -12.27
CA PRO A 85 3.43 6.14 -11.01
C PRO A 85 3.11 7.53 -10.46
N GLU A 86 2.92 8.51 -11.33
CA GLU A 86 2.54 9.87 -10.95
C GLU A 86 1.12 9.92 -10.38
N ASP A 87 0.19 9.12 -10.94
CA ASP A 87 -1.18 8.99 -10.43
C ASP A 87 -1.20 8.40 -9.02
N GLU A 88 -0.36 7.38 -8.77
CA GLU A 88 -0.21 6.77 -7.45
C GLU A 88 0.27 7.79 -6.41
N VAL A 89 1.23 8.62 -6.77
CA VAL A 89 1.72 9.70 -5.87
C VAL A 89 0.60 10.67 -5.53
N LEU A 90 -0.18 11.10 -6.52
CA LEU A 90 -1.30 12.03 -6.31
C LEU A 90 -2.38 11.45 -5.39
N LEU A 91 -2.65 10.14 -5.49
CA LEU A 91 -3.62 9.47 -4.62
C LEU A 91 -3.13 9.35 -3.17
N CYS A 92 -1.81 9.32 -2.95
CA CYS A 92 -1.22 9.23 -1.62
C CYS A 92 -1.13 10.58 -0.89
N GLU A 93 -1.24 11.68 -1.60
CA GLU A 93 -1.27 13.03 -1.05
C GLU A 93 -2.68 13.40 -0.56
#